data_91fcd4ceb740a9e9fb2adf3e03e075e9
#
_entry.id   91fcd4ceb740a9e9fb2adf3e03e075e9
#
_cell.length_a   1.000
_cell.length_b   1.000
_cell.length_c   1.000
_cell.angle_alpha   90.00
_cell.angle_beta   90.00
_cell.angle_gamma   90.00
#
_symmetry.space_group_name_H-M   'P 1'
#
loop_
_entity.id
_entity.type
_entity.pdbx_description
1 polymer ?
#
loop_
_entity_poly.entity_id
_entity_poly.type
_entity_poly.pdbx_seq_one_letter_code
_entity_poly.pdbx_strand_id
1 'polypeptide(L)'
;MEKAFFVYAWDLIAEGPENALGKIQDLGANTICLASSYHAGKFTRPRAASGKIFFPDDGTVYFRPDPKHYGTIQPRTNRLVEEIDFFKEWDKWNDGLQLKAWTVCTHNTPLGQAYPEYCVRNAYGDPYFYNLCPAFDEVQDYLRALCLDLASHDAVQCITLETPGYLPFTHGYHHEFGFVPLNPKVEALLALCFSDATKSKVREEGVNAEGLQKWVKKELERFFSSGVYPENSMAVQWLMADLIQEPDLLAYIQAQAGIVSKMIASIRESLPRDVRLNLIPTVQRPTAGCWVEGSDLKNMAALFDG
;
A
#
# COMPACT_ATOMS: atom_id res chain seq x y z
N MET A 1 -15.68 -19.08 -12.99
CA MET A 1 -14.92 -18.79 -11.74
C MET A 1 -13.58 -18.22 -12.14
N GLU A 2 -13.21 -17.08 -11.61
CA GLU A 2 -11.91 -16.48 -11.85
C GLU A 2 -10.80 -17.28 -11.14
N LYS A 3 -9.70 -17.51 -11.85
CA LYS A 3 -8.48 -18.10 -11.35
C LYS A 3 -7.34 -17.22 -11.80
N ALA A 4 -6.85 -16.37 -10.87
CA ALA A 4 -5.84 -15.36 -11.14
C ALA A 4 -4.46 -15.78 -10.63
N PHE A 5 -3.42 -15.44 -11.40
CA PHE A 5 -2.03 -15.52 -10.98
C PHE A 5 -1.44 -14.12 -10.81
N PHE A 6 -0.75 -13.87 -9.70
CA PHE A 6 0.07 -12.68 -9.51
C PHE A 6 1.40 -12.87 -10.23
N VAL A 7 1.74 -11.91 -11.10
CA VAL A 7 2.88 -12.01 -12.00
C VAL A 7 3.65 -10.68 -12.02
N TYR A 8 4.93 -10.76 -12.20
CA TYR A 8 5.81 -9.60 -12.35
C TYR A 8 6.30 -9.46 -13.79
N ALA A 9 6.42 -8.23 -14.28
CA ALA A 9 6.92 -7.93 -15.64
C ALA A 9 8.30 -8.54 -15.88
N TRP A 10 9.20 -8.50 -14.90
CA TRP A 10 10.55 -9.08 -15.01
C TRP A 10 10.58 -10.61 -15.15
N ASP A 11 9.57 -11.32 -14.64
CA ASP A 11 9.48 -12.77 -14.81
C ASP A 11 8.95 -13.13 -16.19
N LEU A 12 7.96 -12.37 -16.69
CA LEU A 12 7.49 -12.53 -18.07
C LEU A 12 8.60 -12.31 -19.08
N ILE A 13 9.42 -11.25 -18.91
CA ILE A 13 10.56 -10.96 -19.78
C ILE A 13 11.60 -12.08 -19.70
N ALA A 14 11.93 -12.54 -18.49
CA ALA A 14 12.98 -13.53 -18.28
C ALA A 14 12.63 -14.93 -18.81
N GLU A 15 11.36 -15.30 -18.83
CA GLU A 15 10.88 -16.61 -19.31
C GLU A 15 10.36 -16.58 -20.75
N GLY A 16 10.20 -15.41 -21.33
CA GLY A 16 9.48 -15.16 -22.58
C GLY A 16 7.97 -15.07 -22.37
N PRO A 17 7.29 -13.97 -22.76
CA PRO A 17 5.90 -13.72 -22.44
C PRO A 17 4.97 -14.86 -22.85
N GLU A 18 5.04 -15.33 -24.10
CA GLU A 18 4.20 -16.41 -24.62
C GLU A 18 4.39 -17.72 -23.81
N ASN A 19 5.66 -18.08 -23.50
CA ASN A 19 5.96 -19.29 -22.77
C ASN A 19 5.47 -19.22 -21.31
N ALA A 20 5.66 -18.07 -20.67
CA ALA A 20 5.22 -17.85 -19.28
C ALA A 20 3.68 -17.87 -19.17
N LEU A 21 3.00 -17.14 -20.04
CA LEU A 21 1.53 -17.05 -20.04
C LEU A 21 0.89 -18.37 -20.43
N GLY A 22 1.43 -19.08 -21.45
CA GLY A 22 0.96 -20.42 -21.82
C GLY A 22 1.03 -21.42 -20.67
N LYS A 23 2.13 -21.46 -19.91
CA LYS A 23 2.24 -22.31 -18.72
C LYS A 23 1.19 -21.98 -17.65
N ILE A 24 0.88 -20.69 -17.45
CA ILE A 24 -0.11 -20.25 -16.50
C ILE A 24 -1.52 -20.69 -16.94
N GLN A 25 -1.82 -20.62 -18.24
CA GLN A 25 -3.06 -21.14 -18.81
C GLN A 25 -3.19 -22.67 -18.68
N ASP A 26 -2.11 -23.39 -18.92
CA ASP A 26 -2.06 -24.87 -18.74
C ASP A 26 -2.38 -25.29 -17.29
N LEU A 27 -2.09 -24.43 -16.31
CA LEU A 27 -2.50 -24.60 -14.91
C LEU A 27 -3.98 -24.26 -14.67
N GLY A 28 -4.70 -23.84 -15.72
CA GLY A 28 -6.12 -23.51 -15.68
C GLY A 28 -6.44 -22.11 -15.17
N ALA A 29 -5.48 -21.19 -15.20
CA ALA A 29 -5.73 -19.78 -14.94
C ALA A 29 -6.41 -19.11 -16.14
N ASN A 30 -7.20 -18.08 -15.85
CA ASN A 30 -7.87 -17.26 -16.86
C ASN A 30 -7.64 -15.75 -16.65
N THR A 31 -6.84 -15.41 -15.64
CA THR A 31 -6.60 -14.03 -15.27
C THR A 31 -5.15 -13.84 -14.81
N ILE A 32 -4.53 -12.76 -15.24
CA ILE A 32 -3.21 -12.31 -14.79
C ILE A 32 -3.37 -11.05 -13.96
N CYS A 33 -2.87 -11.09 -12.72
CA CYS A 33 -2.67 -9.91 -11.89
C CYS A 33 -1.22 -9.45 -12.08
N LEU A 34 -1.00 -8.55 -13.03
CA LEU A 34 0.34 -8.03 -13.36
C LEU A 34 0.68 -6.85 -12.47
N ALA A 35 1.84 -6.88 -11.82
CA ALA A 35 2.33 -5.75 -11.06
C ALA A 35 2.49 -4.51 -11.96
N SER A 36 1.68 -3.49 -11.71
CA SER A 36 1.74 -2.18 -12.40
C SER A 36 2.63 -1.19 -11.69
N SER A 37 2.80 -1.33 -10.37
CA SER A 37 3.77 -0.63 -9.52
C SER A 37 4.28 -1.59 -8.47
N TYR A 38 5.55 -1.46 -8.08
CA TYR A 38 6.12 -2.33 -7.05
C TYR A 38 7.24 -1.66 -6.26
N HIS A 39 7.46 -2.15 -5.04
CA HIS A 39 8.51 -1.71 -4.14
C HIS A 39 9.77 -2.58 -4.26
N ALA A 40 10.83 -2.26 -3.50
CA ALA A 40 12.05 -3.06 -3.43
C ALA A 40 11.78 -4.49 -2.94
N GLY A 41 12.66 -5.39 -3.33
CA GLY A 41 12.61 -6.77 -2.88
C GLY A 41 13.85 -7.56 -3.28
N LYS A 42 13.98 -8.77 -2.75
CA LYS A 42 14.97 -9.75 -3.19
C LYS A 42 14.25 -11.03 -3.59
N PHE A 43 14.28 -11.34 -4.87
CA PHE A 43 13.58 -12.47 -5.46
C PHE A 43 14.52 -13.58 -5.86
N THR A 44 14.24 -14.79 -5.40
CA THR A 44 14.92 -16.00 -5.89
C THR A 44 14.06 -16.61 -7.00
N ARG A 45 14.61 -16.67 -8.21
CA ARG A 45 13.94 -17.13 -9.43
C ARG A 45 14.56 -18.44 -9.93
N PRO A 46 14.23 -19.59 -9.37
CA PRO A 46 14.92 -20.86 -9.63
C PRO A 46 14.81 -21.31 -11.09
N ARG A 47 13.75 -20.91 -11.80
CA ARG A 47 13.49 -21.27 -13.21
C ARG A 47 14.00 -20.27 -14.22
N ALA A 48 14.39 -19.06 -13.82
CA ALA A 48 14.98 -18.07 -14.75
C ALA A 48 16.25 -18.65 -15.40
N ALA A 49 16.42 -18.42 -16.69
CA ALA A 49 17.61 -18.89 -17.44
C ALA A 49 18.89 -18.19 -16.93
N SER A 50 18.77 -16.90 -16.55
CA SER A 50 19.83 -16.08 -15.94
C SER A 50 19.25 -15.24 -14.81
N GLY A 51 20.12 -14.64 -13.97
CA GLY A 51 19.64 -13.76 -12.90
C GLY A 51 18.81 -14.50 -11.86
N LYS A 52 19.32 -15.59 -11.30
CA LYS A 52 18.65 -16.40 -10.27
C LYS A 52 18.24 -15.58 -9.04
N ILE A 53 18.97 -14.52 -8.74
CA ILE A 53 18.63 -13.54 -7.71
C ILE A 53 18.37 -12.21 -8.42
N PHE A 54 17.21 -11.64 -8.17
CA PHE A 54 16.75 -10.41 -8.80
C PHE A 54 16.34 -9.38 -7.76
N PHE A 55 16.69 -8.13 -8.02
CA PHE A 55 16.32 -6.98 -7.20
C PHE A 55 15.59 -5.98 -8.12
N PRO A 56 14.27 -5.82 -7.98
CA PRO A 56 13.54 -4.80 -8.71
C PRO A 56 13.93 -3.40 -8.24
N ASP A 57 13.84 -2.42 -9.15
CA ASP A 57 13.99 -1.03 -8.80
C ASP A 57 12.82 -0.61 -7.89
N ASP A 58 13.14 0.03 -6.77
CA ASP A 58 12.16 0.41 -5.74
C ASP A 58 11.19 1.50 -6.24
N GLY A 59 9.92 1.38 -5.91
CA GLY A 59 8.91 2.40 -6.11
C GLY A 59 8.72 2.81 -7.56
N THR A 60 8.80 1.87 -8.50
CA THR A 60 8.65 2.12 -9.94
C THR A 60 7.36 1.55 -10.50
N VAL A 61 6.85 2.18 -11.58
CA VAL A 61 5.71 1.68 -12.36
C VAL A 61 6.20 0.91 -13.59
N TYR A 62 5.44 -0.14 -13.96
CA TYR A 62 5.76 -1.08 -15.05
C TYR A 62 4.89 -0.86 -16.29
N PHE A 63 4.47 0.37 -16.50
CA PHE A 63 3.82 0.87 -17.70
C PHE A 63 4.38 2.26 -18.01
N ARG A 64 4.07 2.80 -19.19
CA ARG A 64 4.51 4.15 -19.59
C ARG A 64 3.46 5.18 -19.19
N PRO A 65 3.65 5.92 -18.08
CA PRO A 65 2.65 6.86 -17.60
C PRO A 65 2.49 8.05 -18.55
N ASP A 66 1.23 8.52 -18.73
CA ASP A 66 0.97 9.80 -19.39
C ASP A 66 1.14 10.95 -18.36
N PRO A 67 2.17 11.80 -18.50
CA PRO A 67 2.44 12.86 -17.53
C PRO A 67 1.27 13.85 -17.33
N LYS A 68 0.33 13.90 -18.26
CA LYS A 68 -0.85 14.79 -18.17
C LYS A 68 -1.82 14.40 -17.06
N HIS A 69 -1.81 13.14 -16.63
CA HIS A 69 -2.66 12.68 -15.54
C HIS A 69 -2.17 13.13 -14.15
N TYR A 70 -0.87 13.41 -14.00
CA TYR A 70 -0.23 13.60 -12.71
C TYR A 70 0.04 15.07 -12.39
N GLY A 71 -0.14 15.39 -11.10
CA GLY A 71 0.16 16.71 -10.54
C GLY A 71 1.58 16.81 -9.97
N THR A 72 1.68 17.18 -8.69
CA THR A 72 2.96 17.40 -7.99
C THR A 72 3.80 16.11 -7.92
N ILE A 73 3.17 14.98 -7.60
CA ILE A 73 3.86 13.69 -7.49
C ILE A 73 3.78 12.99 -8.86
N GLN A 74 4.94 12.60 -9.39
CA GLN A 74 5.07 11.90 -10.66
C GLN A 74 5.56 10.46 -10.42
N PRO A 75 5.01 9.44 -11.08
CA PRO A 75 5.52 8.07 -10.97
C PRO A 75 6.91 7.96 -11.60
N ARG A 76 7.72 7.04 -11.06
CA ARG A 76 9.02 6.69 -11.63
C ARG A 76 8.85 5.46 -12.53
N THR A 77 9.14 5.60 -13.80
CA THR A 77 9.02 4.49 -14.75
C THR A 77 10.18 3.51 -14.58
N ASN A 78 9.88 2.22 -14.52
CA ASN A 78 10.91 1.17 -14.54
C ASN A 78 11.55 1.08 -15.93
N ARG A 79 12.87 0.85 -15.98
CA ARG A 79 13.62 0.72 -17.24
C ARG A 79 13.13 -0.43 -18.13
N LEU A 80 12.53 -1.47 -17.56
CA LEU A 80 11.99 -2.59 -18.33
C LEU A 80 10.87 -2.17 -19.29
N VAL A 81 10.19 -1.05 -19.02
CA VAL A 81 9.16 -0.50 -19.89
C VAL A 81 9.73 0.02 -21.23
N GLU A 82 11.04 0.31 -21.29
CA GLU A 82 11.71 0.65 -22.54
C GLU A 82 11.79 -0.55 -23.50
N GLU A 83 11.87 -1.77 -22.94
CA GLU A 83 11.87 -3.00 -23.71
C GLU A 83 10.46 -3.45 -24.06
N ILE A 84 9.57 -3.53 -23.05
CA ILE A 84 8.19 -4.00 -23.22
C ILE A 84 7.28 -3.24 -22.25
N ASP A 85 6.23 -2.63 -22.76
CA ASP A 85 5.09 -2.12 -22.00
C ASP A 85 3.94 -3.11 -22.10
N PHE A 86 3.83 -4.04 -21.15
CA PHE A 86 2.81 -5.07 -21.14
C PHE A 86 1.38 -4.53 -21.08
N PHE A 87 1.15 -3.40 -20.41
CA PHE A 87 -0.18 -2.82 -20.30
C PHE A 87 -0.66 -2.26 -21.64
N LYS A 88 0.25 -1.65 -22.41
CA LYS A 88 -0.03 -1.14 -23.74
C LYS A 88 -0.07 -2.23 -24.81
N GLU A 89 0.73 -3.27 -24.64
CA GLU A 89 0.99 -4.27 -25.67
C GLU A 89 0.37 -5.63 -25.35
N TRP A 90 -0.52 -5.70 -24.36
CA TRP A 90 -1.10 -6.95 -23.84
C TRP A 90 -1.65 -7.87 -24.93
N ASP A 91 -2.33 -7.31 -25.91
CA ASP A 91 -2.95 -8.08 -27.00
C ASP A 91 -1.96 -8.87 -27.87
N LYS A 92 -0.68 -8.56 -27.80
CA LYS A 92 0.36 -9.31 -28.54
C LYS A 92 0.58 -10.70 -27.96
N TRP A 93 0.38 -10.87 -26.66
CA TRP A 93 0.67 -12.10 -25.92
C TRP A 93 -0.54 -12.72 -25.28
N ASN A 94 -1.66 -12.01 -25.31
CA ASN A 94 -2.92 -12.44 -24.70
C ASN A 94 -3.59 -13.50 -25.59
N ASP A 95 -3.74 -14.71 -25.05
CA ASP A 95 -4.57 -15.80 -25.64
C ASP A 95 -5.81 -16.03 -24.75
N GLY A 96 -6.65 -15.00 -24.63
CA GLY A 96 -7.89 -15.04 -23.85
C GLY A 96 -7.71 -14.84 -22.33
N LEU A 97 -6.52 -14.50 -21.85
CA LEU A 97 -6.27 -14.15 -20.45
C LEU A 97 -6.76 -12.72 -20.15
N GLN A 98 -7.49 -12.56 -19.06
CA GLN A 98 -7.86 -11.24 -18.54
C GLN A 98 -6.67 -10.58 -17.86
N LEU A 99 -6.53 -9.24 -17.99
CA LEU A 99 -5.51 -8.46 -17.34
C LEU A 99 -6.08 -7.65 -16.16
N LYS A 100 -5.46 -7.81 -14.98
CA LYS A 100 -5.64 -6.97 -13.82
C LYS A 100 -4.35 -6.22 -13.51
N ALA A 101 -4.45 -4.94 -13.22
CA ALA A 101 -3.33 -4.13 -12.75
C ALA A 101 -3.20 -4.28 -11.23
N TRP A 102 -2.17 -4.98 -10.77
CA TRP A 102 -1.83 -5.06 -9.35
C TRP A 102 -0.97 -3.86 -8.97
N THR A 103 -1.52 -2.98 -8.17
CA THR A 103 -1.01 -1.63 -7.94
C THR A 103 -0.64 -1.44 -6.47
N VAL A 104 0.65 -1.40 -6.17
CA VAL A 104 1.15 -0.94 -4.86
C VAL A 104 1.01 0.57 -4.82
N CYS A 105 0.33 1.08 -3.79
CA CYS A 105 -0.13 2.47 -3.73
C CYS A 105 0.82 3.38 -2.93
N THR A 106 0.68 3.40 -1.59
CA THR A 106 1.41 4.34 -0.72
C THR A 106 2.80 3.86 -0.32
N HIS A 107 3.09 2.57 -0.50
CA HIS A 107 4.41 1.98 -0.20
C HIS A 107 5.42 2.33 -1.30
N ASN A 108 6.15 3.43 -1.13
CA ASN A 108 7.07 3.94 -2.16
C ASN A 108 8.20 4.77 -1.53
N THR A 109 9.32 4.12 -1.20
CA THR A 109 10.46 4.80 -0.57
C THR A 109 11.06 5.91 -1.42
N PRO A 110 11.30 5.73 -2.73
CA PRO A 110 11.87 6.80 -3.54
C PRO A 110 10.98 8.05 -3.64
N LEU A 111 9.67 7.89 -3.72
CA LEU A 111 8.76 9.04 -3.71
C LEU A 111 8.74 9.70 -2.32
N GLY A 112 8.71 8.92 -1.24
CA GLY A 112 8.79 9.50 0.11
C GLY A 112 10.10 10.23 0.40
N GLN A 113 11.22 9.79 -0.18
CA GLN A 113 12.49 10.51 -0.11
C GLN A 113 12.52 11.78 -0.96
N ALA A 114 11.85 11.76 -2.13
CA ALA A 114 11.73 12.93 -3.01
C ALA A 114 10.75 13.99 -2.46
N TYR A 115 9.71 13.55 -1.73
CA TYR A 115 8.64 14.38 -1.19
C TYR A 115 8.42 14.09 0.32
N PRO A 116 9.42 14.34 1.18
CA PRO A 116 9.36 13.97 2.60
C PRO A 116 8.25 14.69 3.39
N GLU A 117 7.74 15.80 2.88
CA GLU A 117 6.59 16.52 3.42
C GLU A 117 5.29 15.72 3.33
N TYR A 118 5.16 14.84 2.35
CA TYR A 118 3.95 14.02 2.12
C TYR A 118 4.02 12.62 2.77
N CYS A 119 5.03 12.36 3.60
CA CYS A 119 5.14 11.09 4.31
C CYS A 119 4.27 11.02 5.56
N VAL A 120 3.94 9.80 5.95
CA VAL A 120 3.46 9.49 7.30
C VAL A 120 4.49 9.98 8.31
N ARG A 121 4.01 10.57 9.43
CA ARG A 121 4.86 11.03 10.54
C ARG A 121 4.37 10.45 11.84
N ASN A 122 5.26 9.84 12.61
CA ASN A 122 4.95 9.32 13.94
C ASN A 122 4.67 10.45 14.94
N ALA A 123 4.41 10.09 16.20
CA ALA A 123 4.13 11.06 17.25
C ALA A 123 5.29 12.04 17.52
N TYR A 124 6.53 11.68 17.23
CA TYR A 124 7.71 12.54 17.38
C TYR A 124 7.90 13.50 16.21
N GLY A 125 7.22 13.25 15.08
CA GLY A 125 7.35 14.01 13.84
C GLY A 125 8.35 13.39 12.86
N ASP A 126 8.90 12.20 13.15
CA ASP A 126 9.81 11.51 12.25
C ASP A 126 9.06 11.00 11.02
N PRO A 127 9.54 11.29 9.81
CA PRO A 127 8.90 10.82 8.58
C PRO A 127 9.22 9.35 8.31
N TYR A 128 8.21 8.61 7.88
CA TYR A 128 8.36 7.24 7.36
C TYR A 128 8.46 7.30 5.84
N PHE A 129 9.67 7.42 5.30
CA PHE A 129 9.91 7.61 3.87
C PHE A 129 9.33 6.50 2.98
N TYR A 130 9.11 5.32 3.52
CA TYR A 130 8.52 4.21 2.80
C TYR A 130 7.00 4.32 2.64
N ASN A 131 6.34 5.27 3.32
CA ASN A 131 4.89 5.39 3.32
C ASN A 131 4.41 6.82 3.04
N LEU A 132 3.86 7.04 1.85
CA LEU A 132 3.15 8.27 1.53
C LEU A 132 1.86 8.35 2.36
N CYS A 133 1.58 9.52 2.93
CA CYS A 133 0.44 9.70 3.82
C CYS A 133 -0.86 9.95 3.04
N PRO A 134 -1.89 9.09 3.17
CA PRO A 134 -3.14 9.23 2.43
C PRO A 134 -3.98 10.45 2.82
N ALA A 135 -3.57 11.21 3.84
CA ALA A 135 -4.26 12.43 4.25
C ALA A 135 -3.92 13.65 3.38
N PHE A 136 -2.80 13.64 2.66
CA PHE A 136 -2.44 14.73 1.75
C PHE A 136 -3.20 14.62 0.44
N ASP A 137 -3.74 15.74 -0.02
CA ASP A 137 -4.49 15.79 -1.27
C ASP A 137 -3.59 15.47 -2.48
N GLU A 138 -2.31 15.85 -2.45
CA GLU A 138 -1.31 15.52 -3.47
C GLU A 138 -1.09 14.01 -3.59
N VAL A 139 -1.12 13.28 -2.48
CA VAL A 139 -1.01 11.81 -2.47
C VAL A 139 -2.30 11.18 -3.00
N GLN A 140 -3.48 11.69 -2.62
CA GLN A 140 -4.77 11.23 -3.14
C GLN A 140 -4.87 11.47 -4.64
N ASP A 141 -4.44 12.65 -5.12
CA ASP A 141 -4.41 12.99 -6.54
C ASP A 141 -3.47 12.07 -7.32
N TYR A 142 -2.29 11.78 -6.77
CA TYR A 142 -1.34 10.83 -7.36
C TYR A 142 -1.95 9.44 -7.51
N LEU A 143 -2.57 8.88 -6.46
CA LEU A 143 -3.17 7.55 -6.52
C LEU A 143 -4.37 7.50 -7.46
N ARG A 144 -5.18 8.54 -7.49
CA ARG A 144 -6.29 8.65 -8.44
C ARG A 144 -5.78 8.71 -9.89
N ALA A 145 -4.74 9.53 -10.14
CA ALA A 145 -4.10 9.62 -11.46
C ALA A 145 -3.51 8.29 -11.91
N LEU A 146 -2.84 7.58 -10.99
CA LEU A 146 -2.27 6.26 -11.26
C LEU A 146 -3.34 5.25 -11.69
N CYS A 147 -4.49 5.24 -11.00
CA CYS A 147 -5.61 4.37 -11.34
C CYS A 147 -6.28 4.76 -12.67
N LEU A 148 -6.44 6.06 -12.94
CA LEU A 148 -7.02 6.55 -14.21
C LEU A 148 -6.12 6.26 -15.40
N ASP A 149 -4.82 6.42 -15.23
CA ASP A 149 -3.82 6.13 -16.27
C ASP A 149 -3.84 4.63 -16.62
N LEU A 150 -3.83 3.76 -15.61
CA LEU A 150 -3.99 2.31 -15.81
C LEU A 150 -5.33 1.95 -16.48
N ALA A 151 -6.43 2.60 -16.07
CA ALA A 151 -7.74 2.37 -16.65
C ALA A 151 -7.87 2.88 -18.11
N SER A 152 -6.94 3.72 -18.59
CA SER A 152 -6.88 4.18 -19.97
C SER A 152 -6.36 3.10 -20.94
N HIS A 153 -5.77 2.02 -20.44
CA HIS A 153 -5.35 0.89 -21.26
C HIS A 153 -6.53 -0.08 -21.47
N ASP A 154 -6.97 -0.26 -22.70
CA ASP A 154 -8.16 -1.07 -23.07
C ASP A 154 -8.11 -2.51 -22.52
N ALA A 155 -6.92 -3.08 -22.35
CA ALA A 155 -6.73 -4.41 -21.81
C ALA A 155 -6.99 -4.51 -20.29
N VAL A 156 -6.95 -3.41 -19.54
CA VAL A 156 -7.08 -3.41 -18.09
C VAL A 156 -8.54 -3.47 -17.67
N GLN A 157 -8.98 -4.60 -17.16
CA GLN A 157 -10.36 -4.82 -16.74
C GLN A 157 -10.60 -4.65 -15.25
N CYS A 158 -9.50 -4.56 -14.48
CA CYS A 158 -9.56 -4.45 -13.03
C CYS A 158 -8.26 -3.85 -12.49
N ILE A 159 -8.39 -3.00 -11.50
CA ILE A 159 -7.26 -2.50 -10.69
C ILE A 159 -7.36 -3.13 -9.32
N THR A 160 -6.28 -3.75 -8.86
CA THR A 160 -6.18 -4.36 -7.53
C THR A 160 -5.24 -3.51 -6.69
N LEU A 161 -5.79 -2.76 -5.75
CA LEU A 161 -5.02 -1.90 -4.86
C LEU A 161 -4.33 -2.71 -3.76
N GLU A 162 -3.05 -2.50 -3.57
CA GLU A 162 -2.28 -2.96 -2.43
C GLU A 162 -1.74 -1.77 -1.66
N THR A 163 -1.83 -1.81 -0.34
CA THR A 163 -1.37 -0.72 0.54
C THR A 163 -1.89 0.67 0.15
N PRO A 164 -3.22 0.86 -0.05
CA PRO A 164 -3.75 2.18 -0.39
C PRO A 164 -3.82 3.14 0.81
N GLY A 165 -3.50 2.69 2.02
CA GLY A 165 -3.63 3.43 3.26
C GLY A 165 -2.30 3.69 3.96
N TYR A 166 -2.35 3.61 5.29
CA TYR A 166 -1.17 3.63 6.14
C TYR A 166 -0.48 2.27 6.12
N LEU A 167 0.81 2.19 6.51
CA LEU A 167 1.50 0.92 6.69
C LEU A 167 1.68 0.61 8.18
N PRO A 168 1.64 -0.68 8.56
CA PRO A 168 2.05 -1.08 9.90
C PRO A 168 3.51 -0.70 10.15
N PHE A 169 3.85 -0.35 11.39
CA PHE A 169 5.23 0.02 11.73
C PHE A 169 6.24 -1.09 11.38
N THR A 170 5.82 -2.34 11.49
CA THR A 170 6.65 -3.54 11.21
C THR A 170 6.78 -3.88 9.73
N HIS A 171 6.27 -3.05 8.82
CA HIS A 171 6.33 -3.30 7.38
C HIS A 171 6.83 -2.08 6.63
N GLY A 172 7.75 -2.27 5.70
CA GLY A 172 8.12 -1.25 4.73
C GLY A 172 9.60 -0.96 4.58
N TYR A 173 10.45 -1.46 5.46
CA TYR A 173 11.89 -1.29 5.34
C TYR A 173 12.63 -2.62 5.51
N HIS A 174 13.90 -2.67 5.05
CA HIS A 174 14.76 -3.84 5.20
C HIS A 174 15.91 -3.52 6.15
N HIS A 175 16.41 -4.52 6.88
CA HIS A 175 17.45 -4.36 7.90
C HIS A 175 17.02 -3.44 9.04
N GLU A 176 15.90 -3.77 9.66
CA GLU A 176 15.40 -3.06 10.83
C GLU A 176 16.18 -3.47 12.09
N PHE A 177 16.62 -2.48 12.86
CA PHE A 177 17.34 -2.68 14.10
C PHE A 177 16.54 -2.04 15.24
N GLY A 178 15.68 -2.83 15.88
CA GLY A 178 15.07 -2.46 17.14
C GLY A 178 16.03 -2.72 18.28
N PHE A 179 16.61 -1.68 18.88
CA PHE A 179 17.49 -1.82 20.04
C PHE A 179 16.74 -2.17 21.32
N VAL A 180 15.43 -2.23 21.27
CA VAL A 180 14.51 -2.69 22.31
C VAL A 180 13.50 -3.66 21.73
N PRO A 181 13.06 -4.69 22.48
CA PRO A 181 12.00 -5.60 22.02
C PRO A 181 10.67 -4.84 21.94
N LEU A 182 10.21 -4.53 20.71
CA LEU A 182 8.90 -3.94 20.49
C LEU A 182 7.79 -4.97 20.73
N ASN A 183 6.60 -4.49 20.97
CA ASN A 183 5.40 -5.30 21.18
C ASN A 183 4.19 -4.68 20.45
N PRO A 184 3.08 -5.42 20.27
CA PRO A 184 1.94 -4.96 19.49
C PRO A 184 1.34 -3.61 19.91
N LYS A 185 1.39 -3.24 21.20
CA LYS A 185 0.93 -1.93 21.67
C LYS A 185 1.84 -0.82 21.14
N VAL A 186 3.15 -0.98 21.32
CA VAL A 186 4.16 0.02 20.88
C VAL A 186 4.16 0.16 19.36
N GLU A 187 4.10 -0.94 18.64
CA GLU A 187 4.02 -0.96 17.19
C GLU A 187 2.76 -0.22 16.67
N ALA A 188 1.60 -0.46 17.31
CA ALA A 188 0.37 0.24 16.97
C ALA A 188 0.47 1.75 17.23
N LEU A 189 1.07 2.17 18.36
CA LEU A 189 1.27 3.59 18.67
C LEU A 189 2.28 4.28 17.75
N LEU A 190 3.35 3.57 17.34
CA LEU A 190 4.34 4.07 16.36
C LEU A 190 3.75 4.16 14.94
N ALA A 191 2.77 3.31 14.60
CA ALA A 191 2.12 3.34 13.29
C ALA A 191 1.14 4.51 13.11
N LEU A 192 0.68 5.17 14.20
CA LEU A 192 -0.23 6.30 14.09
C LEU A 192 0.44 7.48 13.38
N CYS A 193 -0.28 8.03 12.39
CA CYS A 193 0.19 9.20 11.65
C CYS A 193 -0.23 10.50 12.31
N PHE A 194 0.74 11.37 12.62
CA PHE A 194 0.53 12.72 13.15
C PHE A 194 1.06 13.80 12.18
N SER A 195 1.03 13.54 10.87
CA SER A 195 1.28 14.60 9.87
C SER A 195 0.25 15.73 10.02
N ASP A 196 0.59 16.93 9.58
CA ASP A 196 -0.32 18.08 9.71
C ASP A 196 -1.62 17.85 8.94
N ALA A 197 -1.56 17.19 7.76
CA ALA A 197 -2.75 16.83 7.00
C ALA A 197 -3.64 15.84 7.76
N THR A 198 -3.05 14.77 8.35
CA THR A 198 -3.83 13.82 9.15
C THR A 198 -4.46 14.51 10.36
N LYS A 199 -3.69 15.30 11.11
CA LYS A 199 -4.22 16.03 12.28
C LYS A 199 -5.34 17.00 11.89
N SER A 200 -5.23 17.68 10.75
CA SER A 200 -6.28 18.58 10.27
C SER A 200 -7.58 17.83 9.99
N LYS A 201 -7.52 16.75 9.19
CA LYS A 201 -8.71 15.94 8.83
C LYS A 201 -9.34 15.26 10.05
N VAL A 202 -8.52 14.80 11.00
CA VAL A 202 -8.99 14.17 12.24
C VAL A 202 -9.68 15.18 13.17
N ARG A 203 -9.20 16.44 13.24
CA ARG A 203 -9.87 17.49 14.00
C ARG A 203 -11.25 17.86 13.44
N GLU A 204 -11.43 17.77 12.14
CA GLU A 204 -12.74 17.98 11.49
C GLU A 204 -13.79 16.95 11.98
N GLU A 205 -13.33 15.78 12.39
CA GLU A 205 -14.19 14.73 13.00
C GLU A 205 -14.33 14.90 14.54
N GLY A 206 -13.83 16.00 15.09
CA GLY A 206 -13.99 16.38 16.52
C GLY A 206 -12.98 15.74 17.47
N VAL A 207 -11.92 15.10 16.96
CA VAL A 207 -10.90 14.42 17.80
C VAL A 207 -9.78 15.40 18.20
N ASN A 208 -9.36 15.33 19.47
CA ASN A 208 -8.24 16.13 19.99
C ASN A 208 -6.88 15.54 19.57
N ALA A 209 -6.49 15.79 18.32
CA ALA A 209 -5.28 15.22 17.74
C ALA A 209 -3.99 15.61 18.49
N GLU A 210 -3.86 16.85 18.97
CA GLU A 210 -2.71 17.33 19.73
C GLU A 210 -2.62 16.72 21.13
N GLY A 211 -3.76 16.56 21.78
CA GLY A 211 -3.85 15.87 23.09
C GLY A 211 -3.43 14.42 22.97
N LEU A 212 -3.97 13.72 21.96
CA LEU A 212 -3.59 12.34 21.68
C LEU A 212 -2.11 12.20 21.32
N GLN A 213 -1.56 13.08 20.47
CA GLN A 213 -0.13 13.04 20.12
C GLN A 213 0.76 13.13 21.36
N LYS A 214 0.41 14.02 22.31
CA LYS A 214 1.12 14.16 23.59
C LYS A 214 1.02 12.89 24.44
N TRP A 215 -0.17 12.30 24.50
CA TRP A 215 -0.42 11.08 25.23
C TRP A 215 0.38 9.91 24.63
N VAL A 216 0.36 9.73 23.31
CA VAL A 216 1.15 8.70 22.60
C VAL A 216 2.64 8.85 22.89
N LYS A 217 3.19 10.08 22.79
CA LYS A 217 4.58 10.34 23.17
C LYS A 217 4.88 9.88 24.59
N LYS A 218 4.04 10.23 25.55
CA LYS A 218 4.22 9.85 26.96
C LYS A 218 4.22 8.33 27.15
N GLU A 219 3.34 7.60 26.47
CA GLU A 219 3.29 6.14 26.53
C GLU A 219 4.54 5.49 25.93
N LEU A 220 5.01 6.01 24.76
CA LEU A 220 6.24 5.55 24.13
C LEU A 220 7.47 5.84 24.99
N GLU A 221 7.59 7.05 25.56
CA GLU A 221 8.68 7.41 26.49
C GLU A 221 8.69 6.51 27.75
N ARG A 222 7.50 6.22 28.29
CA ARG A 222 7.37 5.30 29.41
C ARG A 222 7.89 3.90 29.05
N PHE A 223 7.56 3.40 27.85
CA PHE A 223 8.04 2.12 27.39
C PHE A 223 9.55 2.12 27.20
N PHE A 224 10.12 3.09 26.49
CA PHE A 224 11.55 3.16 26.19
C PHE A 224 12.41 3.36 27.45
N SER A 225 11.91 4.02 28.47
CA SER A 225 12.64 4.27 29.71
C SER A 225 12.45 3.21 30.79
N SER A 226 11.42 2.35 30.69
CA SER A 226 11.07 1.42 31.76
C SER A 226 11.99 0.23 31.93
N GLY A 227 12.63 -0.22 30.83
CA GLY A 227 13.34 -1.51 30.79
C GLY A 227 12.42 -2.73 30.98
N VAL A 228 11.09 -2.54 30.96
CA VAL A 228 10.09 -3.61 31.09
C VAL A 228 9.50 -3.91 29.73
N TYR A 229 9.65 -5.15 29.30
CA TYR A 229 9.19 -5.62 27.99
C TYR A 229 8.14 -6.74 28.18
N PRO A 230 6.85 -6.39 28.24
CA PRO A 230 5.79 -7.37 28.42
C PRO A 230 5.67 -8.29 27.21
N GLU A 231 5.22 -9.51 27.46
CA GLU A 231 4.87 -10.45 26.40
C GLU A 231 3.75 -9.89 25.50
N ASN A 232 3.72 -10.32 24.23
CA ASN A 232 2.77 -9.84 23.22
C ASN A 232 1.32 -9.99 23.66
N SER A 233 0.95 -11.08 24.33
CA SER A 233 -0.39 -11.32 24.83
C SER A 233 -0.83 -10.27 25.86
N MET A 234 0.08 -9.86 26.75
CA MET A 234 -0.18 -8.80 27.73
C MET A 234 -0.21 -7.42 27.07
N ALA A 235 0.68 -7.16 26.13
CA ALA A 235 0.72 -5.90 25.38
C ALA A 235 -0.57 -5.66 24.59
N VAL A 236 -1.16 -6.72 24.00
CA VAL A 236 -2.46 -6.64 23.34
C VAL A 236 -3.57 -6.28 24.35
N GLN A 237 -3.57 -6.87 25.55
CA GLN A 237 -4.55 -6.51 26.59
C GLN A 237 -4.41 -5.05 27.04
N TRP A 238 -3.17 -4.55 27.15
CA TRP A 238 -2.93 -3.14 27.46
C TRP A 238 -3.41 -2.21 26.35
N LEU A 239 -3.18 -2.58 25.07
CA LEU A 239 -3.73 -1.81 23.95
C LEU A 239 -5.26 -1.78 23.98
N MET A 240 -5.91 -2.90 24.29
CA MET A 240 -7.36 -2.95 24.46
C MET A 240 -7.85 -2.05 25.62
N ALA A 241 -7.11 -2.03 26.74
CA ALA A 241 -7.42 -1.14 27.85
C ALA A 241 -7.26 0.34 27.45
N ASP A 242 -6.23 0.69 26.71
CA ASP A 242 -6.02 2.06 26.20
C ASP A 242 -7.16 2.49 25.26
N LEU A 243 -7.61 1.62 24.35
CA LEU A 243 -8.76 1.90 23.46
C LEU A 243 -10.06 2.17 24.22
N ILE A 244 -10.21 1.63 25.46
CA ILE A 244 -11.37 1.85 26.31
C ILE A 244 -11.20 3.12 27.17
N GLN A 245 -10.00 3.38 27.67
CA GLN A 245 -9.72 4.44 28.65
C GLN A 245 -9.34 5.77 28.01
N GLU A 246 -8.83 5.74 26.77
CA GLU A 246 -8.43 6.91 25.99
C GLU A 246 -9.36 7.01 24.77
N PRO A 247 -10.52 7.68 24.87
CA PRO A 247 -11.52 7.70 23.81
C PRO A 247 -10.99 8.36 22.51
N ASP A 248 -10.06 9.32 22.61
CA ASP A 248 -9.44 9.93 21.45
C ASP A 248 -8.60 8.94 20.64
N LEU A 249 -8.04 7.88 21.25
CA LEU A 249 -7.26 6.88 20.53
C LEU A 249 -8.11 6.09 19.52
N LEU A 250 -9.28 5.58 19.98
CA LEU A 250 -10.19 4.86 19.10
C LEU A 250 -10.77 5.78 18.03
N ALA A 251 -11.18 6.98 18.41
CA ALA A 251 -11.74 7.97 17.48
C ALA A 251 -10.70 8.38 16.41
N TYR A 252 -9.44 8.52 16.80
CA TYR A 252 -8.34 8.84 15.88
C TYR A 252 -8.12 7.73 14.84
N ILE A 253 -8.07 6.47 15.27
CA ILE A 253 -7.95 5.31 14.39
C ILE A 253 -9.13 5.25 13.40
N GLN A 254 -10.35 5.49 13.90
CA GLN A 254 -11.55 5.52 13.05
C GLN A 254 -11.51 6.68 12.04
N ALA A 255 -11.03 7.85 12.44
CA ALA A 255 -10.86 8.99 11.55
C ALA A 255 -9.78 8.72 10.47
N GLN A 256 -8.65 8.09 10.83
CA GLN A 256 -7.65 7.65 9.84
C GLN A 256 -8.27 6.66 8.83
N ALA A 257 -9.07 5.70 9.28
CA ALA A 257 -9.78 4.78 8.41
C ALA A 257 -10.80 5.51 7.52
N GLY A 258 -11.46 6.54 8.04
CA GLY A 258 -12.34 7.43 7.28
C GLY A 258 -11.61 8.17 6.14
N ILE A 259 -10.38 8.64 6.39
CA ILE A 259 -9.53 9.29 5.37
C ILE A 259 -9.25 8.30 4.22
N VAL A 260 -8.82 7.08 4.53
CA VAL A 260 -8.54 6.05 3.52
C VAL A 260 -9.82 5.69 2.75
N SER A 261 -10.93 5.49 3.44
CA SER A 261 -12.22 5.16 2.81
C SER A 261 -12.70 6.25 1.85
N LYS A 262 -12.59 7.53 2.24
CA LYS A 262 -12.96 8.69 1.39
C LYS A 262 -12.04 8.77 0.15
N MET A 263 -10.76 8.53 0.30
CA MET A 263 -9.80 8.50 -0.80
C MET A 263 -10.15 7.38 -1.80
N ILE A 264 -10.41 6.17 -1.33
CA ILE A 264 -10.77 5.04 -2.19
C ILE A 264 -12.12 5.28 -2.88
N ALA A 265 -13.10 5.86 -2.19
CA ALA A 265 -14.37 6.25 -2.80
C ALA A 265 -14.15 7.23 -3.96
N SER A 266 -13.29 8.24 -3.79
CA SER A 266 -12.92 9.18 -4.86
C SER A 266 -12.25 8.48 -6.05
N ILE A 267 -11.38 7.49 -5.79
CA ILE A 267 -10.80 6.67 -6.86
C ILE A 267 -11.92 5.91 -7.58
N ARG A 268 -12.80 5.20 -6.86
CA ARG A 268 -13.90 4.44 -7.45
C ARG A 268 -14.82 5.32 -8.30
N GLU A 269 -15.17 6.50 -7.82
CA GLU A 269 -16.03 7.45 -8.53
C GLU A 269 -15.40 7.97 -9.84
N SER A 270 -14.08 8.08 -9.87
CA SER A 270 -13.34 8.57 -11.04
C SER A 270 -13.11 7.50 -12.11
N LEU A 271 -13.14 6.21 -11.73
CA LEU A 271 -12.91 5.11 -12.67
C LEU A 271 -14.09 4.87 -13.62
N PRO A 272 -13.82 4.44 -14.87
CA PRO A 272 -14.87 3.94 -15.77
C PRO A 272 -15.67 2.82 -15.08
N ARG A 273 -16.99 2.74 -15.41
CA ARG A 273 -17.90 1.77 -14.78
C ARG A 273 -17.57 0.31 -15.08
N ASP A 274 -16.96 0.07 -16.21
CA ASP A 274 -16.53 -1.25 -16.71
C ASP A 274 -15.18 -1.71 -16.14
N VAL A 275 -14.41 -0.80 -15.53
CA VAL A 275 -13.18 -1.15 -14.82
C VAL A 275 -13.49 -1.51 -13.36
N ARG A 276 -13.25 -2.75 -12.99
CA ARG A 276 -13.44 -3.25 -11.62
C ARG A 276 -12.33 -2.72 -10.68
N LEU A 277 -12.66 -2.62 -9.40
CA LEU A 277 -11.72 -2.25 -8.34
C LEU A 277 -11.67 -3.35 -7.29
N ASN A 278 -10.48 -3.87 -7.00
CA ASN A 278 -10.25 -4.88 -5.98
C ASN A 278 -9.29 -4.36 -4.91
N LEU A 279 -9.30 -4.99 -3.74
CA LEU A 279 -8.42 -4.65 -2.63
C LEU A 279 -7.64 -5.87 -2.15
N ILE A 280 -6.34 -5.71 -1.93
CA ILE A 280 -5.55 -6.53 -1.02
C ILE A 280 -5.62 -5.85 0.35
N PRO A 281 -6.38 -6.41 1.31
CA PRO A 281 -6.84 -5.65 2.48
C PRO A 281 -5.75 -5.36 3.51
N THR A 282 -4.64 -6.08 3.48
CA THR A 282 -3.51 -5.88 4.40
C THR A 282 -2.26 -6.61 3.91
N VAL A 283 -1.11 -6.08 4.23
CA VAL A 283 0.19 -6.77 4.10
C VAL A 283 0.43 -7.73 5.28
N GLN A 284 -0.35 -7.61 6.34
CA GLN A 284 -0.29 -8.49 7.51
C GLN A 284 -1.32 -9.61 7.44
N ARG A 285 -1.00 -10.74 8.04
CA ARG A 285 -1.94 -11.86 8.24
C ARG A 285 -2.05 -12.18 9.72
N PRO A 286 -3.26 -12.40 10.23
CA PRO A 286 -4.56 -12.40 9.54
C PRO A 286 -5.06 -10.98 9.20
N THR A 287 -6.08 -10.88 8.32
CA THR A 287 -6.75 -9.63 7.92
C THR A 287 -7.35 -8.83 9.10
N ALA A 288 -7.49 -9.43 10.26
CA ALA A 288 -7.87 -8.74 11.51
C ALA A 288 -6.91 -7.58 11.87
N GLY A 289 -5.70 -7.53 11.30
CA GLY A 289 -4.75 -6.43 11.47
C GLY A 289 -4.94 -5.24 10.52
N CYS A 290 -5.83 -5.34 9.53
CA CYS A 290 -6.00 -4.33 8.48
C CYS A 290 -6.43 -2.93 8.99
N TRP A 291 -7.02 -2.84 10.18
CA TRP A 291 -7.37 -1.57 10.82
C TRP A 291 -6.16 -0.66 11.08
N VAL A 292 -4.96 -1.23 11.31
CA VAL A 292 -3.70 -0.48 11.47
C VAL A 292 -3.35 0.29 10.20
N GLU A 293 -3.75 -0.25 9.05
CA GLU A 293 -3.54 0.33 7.73
C GLU A 293 -4.66 1.32 7.33
N GLY A 294 -5.65 1.52 8.18
CA GLY A 294 -6.84 2.32 7.90
C GLY A 294 -7.84 1.60 6.98
N SER A 295 -7.72 0.28 6.82
CA SER A 295 -8.64 -0.51 6.01
C SER A 295 -9.86 -0.94 6.84
N ASP A 296 -10.91 -0.14 6.83
CA ASP A 296 -12.22 -0.48 7.40
C ASP A 296 -13.02 -1.34 6.41
N LEU A 297 -12.76 -2.65 6.42
CA LEU A 297 -13.36 -3.59 5.47
C LEU A 297 -14.88 -3.57 5.47
N LYS A 298 -15.51 -3.30 6.61
CA LYS A 298 -16.97 -3.26 6.73
C LYS A 298 -17.58 -2.10 5.93
N ASN A 299 -16.99 -0.91 6.07
CA ASN A 299 -17.48 0.30 5.41
C ASN A 299 -16.99 0.41 3.96
N MET A 300 -15.83 -0.20 3.66
CA MET A 300 -15.22 -0.14 2.32
C MET A 300 -15.72 -1.23 1.37
N ALA A 301 -16.35 -2.31 1.88
CA ALA A 301 -16.74 -3.46 1.06
C ALA A 301 -17.59 -3.09 -0.17
N ALA A 302 -18.45 -2.09 -0.07
CA ALA A 302 -19.28 -1.64 -1.19
C ALA A 302 -18.53 -0.87 -2.29
N LEU A 303 -17.26 -0.49 -2.04
CA LEU A 303 -16.41 0.24 -3.01
C LEU A 303 -15.65 -0.71 -3.94
N PHE A 304 -15.60 -2.00 -3.59
CA PHE A 304 -14.80 -3.00 -4.30
C PHE A 304 -15.68 -4.08 -4.91
N ASP A 305 -15.17 -4.67 -5.98
CA ASP A 305 -15.75 -5.80 -6.69
C ASP A 305 -15.15 -7.14 -6.25
N GLY A 306 -14.06 -7.09 -5.48
CA GLY A 306 -13.37 -8.26 -4.95
C GLY A 306 -12.19 -7.95 -4.04
#